data_892f653ff0a7fa3fa714cc9edefe394e
#
_entry.id   892f653ff0a7fa3fa714cc9edefe394e
#
_cell.length_a   1.000
_cell.length_b   1.000
_cell.length_c   1.000
_cell.angle_alpha   90.00
_cell.angle_beta   90.00
_cell.angle_gamma   90.00
#
_symmetry.space_group_name_H-M   'P 1'
#
loop_
_entity.id
_entity.type
_entity.pdbx_description
1 polymer ?
#
loop_
_entity_poly.entity_id
_entity_poly.type
_entity_poly.pdbx_seq_one_letter_code
_entity_poly.pdbx_strand_id
1 'polypeptide(L)'
;MSLTAISQNTYADIIPILHEKCAPCHRDGGGAPFSVLNFDEVYSNLAAIYHEVSEGSMPPWAADTSYVHFINEHVLTENEKERLLNWIVELAPLGDTTQLPVAPVFPSTRLNGTPDLILNLPTFAVNAVNQDVYNSVVVPTGISSERYIRAIEVIPENPELAHHIVINADESGVVSDDLSGNSAILFGDIMVGSYAPGSNPIVFPNAPELKMGIKLPENADLILQIHTPYYTSTGPSFGMDVNVQIRIYFYPEEETGIRDVFTEIPLQYWGNDFFILPNQIKTFSVQSIENDVPISIFSAMPHSHKICTEILNYAYSGSDTIPLLKIDKWDFEHQEYYFYEKLLKIPANYILYAEHTYENTTGNHHNPFNPPQLITAGLFTDDEMLTDGFQFLLYQEGDEFINIDSILINDPLLNVSNTLGLNSLIPFGFQDDKMYDLLGRELKDVPFGQIYIQNRKKFIG
;
A
#
# COMPACT_ATOMS: atom_id res chain seq x y z
N MET A 1 2.35 -39.97 -31.08
CA MET A 1 2.11 -38.64 -30.47
C MET A 1 1.72 -38.88 -29.02
N SER A 2 2.61 -38.61 -28.10
CA SER A 2 2.30 -38.65 -26.66
C SER A 2 1.46 -37.40 -26.34
N LEU A 3 0.19 -37.59 -26.05
CA LEU A 3 -0.62 -36.55 -25.43
C LEU A 3 -0.10 -36.40 -24.00
N THR A 4 0.70 -35.38 -23.77
CA THR A 4 0.89 -34.90 -22.41
C THR A 4 -0.46 -34.45 -21.91
N ALA A 5 -1.07 -35.20 -20.99
CA ALA A 5 -2.23 -34.76 -20.23
C ALA A 5 -1.78 -33.51 -19.48
N ILE A 6 -2.30 -32.34 -19.85
CA ILE A 6 -2.19 -31.15 -19.02
C ILE A 6 -2.95 -31.52 -17.75
N SER A 7 -2.27 -31.57 -16.63
CA SER A 7 -2.91 -31.79 -15.33
C SER A 7 -3.89 -30.64 -15.11
N GLN A 8 -5.16 -30.95 -14.94
CA GLN A 8 -6.20 -29.97 -14.59
C GLN A 8 -5.86 -29.38 -13.22
N ASN A 9 -5.85 -28.06 -13.08
CA ASN A 9 -5.70 -27.43 -11.78
C ASN A 9 -6.88 -27.81 -10.86
N THR A 10 -6.58 -28.11 -9.62
CA THR A 10 -7.57 -28.35 -8.57
C THR A 10 -7.52 -27.24 -7.52
N TYR A 11 -8.47 -27.21 -6.61
CA TYR A 11 -8.44 -26.22 -5.52
C TYR A 11 -7.15 -26.28 -4.70
N ALA A 12 -6.55 -27.45 -4.52
CA ALA A 12 -5.25 -27.59 -3.84
C ALA A 12 -4.13 -26.85 -4.56
N ASP A 13 -4.20 -26.72 -5.87
CA ASP A 13 -3.22 -25.98 -6.67
C ASP A 13 -3.47 -24.45 -6.65
N ILE A 14 -4.69 -24.02 -6.37
CA ILE A 14 -5.13 -22.61 -6.42
C ILE A 14 -5.13 -21.97 -5.03
N ILE A 15 -5.44 -22.70 -3.98
CA ILE A 15 -5.57 -22.16 -2.62
C ILE A 15 -4.31 -21.42 -2.13
N PRO A 16 -3.06 -21.79 -2.48
CA PRO A 16 -1.89 -21.01 -2.12
C PRO A 16 -1.91 -19.59 -2.71
N ILE A 17 -2.39 -19.44 -3.96
CA ILE A 17 -2.52 -18.12 -4.62
C ILE A 17 -3.58 -17.28 -3.88
N LEU A 18 -4.74 -17.88 -3.58
CA LEU A 18 -5.82 -17.21 -2.86
C LEU A 18 -5.38 -16.78 -1.45
N HIS A 19 -4.67 -17.67 -0.73
CA HIS A 19 -4.18 -17.37 0.60
C HIS A 19 -3.13 -16.26 0.63
N GLU A 20 -2.26 -16.22 -0.36
CA GLU A 20 -1.18 -15.23 -0.43
C GLU A 20 -1.66 -13.88 -0.96
N LYS A 21 -2.40 -13.89 -2.06
CA LYS A 21 -2.72 -12.67 -2.81
C LYS A 21 -4.08 -12.06 -2.47
N CYS A 22 -5.00 -12.84 -1.93
CA CYS A 22 -6.38 -12.41 -1.71
C CYS A 22 -6.79 -12.38 -0.23
N ALA A 23 -6.39 -13.40 0.56
CA ALA A 23 -6.81 -13.53 1.95
C ALA A 23 -6.37 -12.39 2.90
N PRO A 24 -5.31 -11.60 2.66
CA PRO A 24 -5.04 -10.41 3.48
C PRO A 24 -6.24 -9.48 3.63
N CYS A 25 -7.06 -9.33 2.59
CA CYS A 25 -8.29 -8.55 2.60
C CYS A 25 -9.55 -9.45 2.68
N HIS A 26 -9.58 -10.56 1.91
CA HIS A 26 -10.72 -11.47 1.79
C HIS A 26 -10.74 -12.54 2.90
N ARG A 27 -11.13 -12.15 4.09
CA ARG A 27 -11.24 -12.98 5.31
C ARG A 27 -12.18 -12.37 6.32
N ASP A 28 -12.57 -13.13 7.32
CA ASP A 28 -13.36 -12.60 8.45
C ASP A 28 -12.58 -11.46 9.14
N GLY A 29 -13.24 -10.33 9.33
CA GLY A 29 -12.64 -9.12 9.88
C GLY A 29 -11.63 -8.43 8.95
N GLY A 30 -11.58 -8.80 7.68
CA GLY A 30 -10.91 -8.07 6.60
C GLY A 30 -11.80 -6.96 6.02
N GLY A 31 -11.27 -6.19 5.06
CA GLY A 31 -12.02 -5.11 4.40
C GLY A 31 -12.85 -5.57 3.20
N ALA A 32 -12.75 -6.84 2.77
CA ALA A 32 -13.42 -7.35 1.58
C ALA A 32 -14.75 -8.04 1.91
N PRO A 33 -15.72 -8.08 0.96
CA PRO A 33 -17.10 -8.50 1.24
C PRO A 33 -17.29 -10.00 1.44
N PHE A 34 -16.31 -10.84 1.14
CA PHE A 34 -16.35 -12.29 1.34
C PHE A 34 -14.96 -12.85 1.63
N SER A 35 -14.91 -14.04 2.23
CA SER A 35 -13.64 -14.72 2.55
C SER A 35 -13.22 -15.68 1.43
N VAL A 36 -11.90 -15.88 1.29
CA VAL A 36 -11.32 -16.91 0.38
C VAL A 36 -10.60 -18.03 1.14
N LEU A 37 -10.81 -18.12 2.44
CA LEU A 37 -10.12 -19.08 3.29
C LEU A 37 -10.63 -20.52 3.17
N ASN A 38 -11.80 -20.72 2.57
CA ASN A 38 -12.37 -22.05 2.34
C ASN A 38 -13.01 -22.18 0.95
N PHE A 39 -13.18 -23.42 0.50
CA PHE A 39 -13.69 -23.72 -0.84
C PHE A 39 -15.10 -23.20 -1.08
N ASP A 40 -16.02 -23.36 -0.11
CA ASP A 40 -17.44 -23.05 -0.31
C ASP A 40 -17.65 -21.54 -0.54
N GLU A 41 -16.91 -20.70 0.19
CA GLU A 41 -16.94 -19.25 0.00
C GLU A 41 -16.33 -18.83 -1.34
N VAL A 42 -15.19 -19.41 -1.72
CA VAL A 42 -14.58 -19.17 -3.05
C VAL A 42 -15.54 -19.63 -4.15
N TYR A 43 -16.13 -20.83 -4.03
CA TYR A 43 -17.03 -21.40 -5.04
C TYR A 43 -18.29 -20.54 -5.21
N SER A 44 -18.78 -19.97 -4.14
CA SER A 44 -19.96 -19.10 -4.16
C SER A 44 -19.71 -17.77 -4.88
N ASN A 45 -18.43 -17.37 -5.01
CA ASN A 45 -18.03 -16.07 -5.57
C ASN A 45 -17.21 -16.18 -6.89
N LEU A 46 -17.18 -17.37 -7.53
CA LEU A 46 -16.36 -17.61 -8.74
C LEU A 46 -16.58 -16.58 -9.85
N ALA A 47 -17.82 -16.17 -10.09
CA ALA A 47 -18.13 -15.22 -11.15
C ALA A 47 -17.53 -13.83 -10.88
N ALA A 48 -17.59 -13.36 -9.64
CA ALA A 48 -16.98 -12.11 -9.22
C ALA A 48 -15.45 -12.20 -9.29
N ILE A 49 -14.86 -13.27 -8.73
CA ILE A 49 -13.41 -13.51 -8.78
C ILE A 49 -12.92 -13.53 -10.23
N TYR A 50 -13.61 -14.25 -11.12
CA TYR A 50 -13.24 -14.29 -12.55
C TYR A 50 -13.28 -12.92 -13.17
N HIS A 51 -14.34 -12.16 -12.95
CA HIS A 51 -14.51 -10.81 -13.51
C HIS A 51 -13.38 -9.89 -13.06
N GLU A 52 -13.23 -9.73 -11.74
CA GLU A 52 -12.27 -8.78 -11.16
C GLU A 52 -10.81 -9.12 -11.49
N VAL A 53 -10.46 -10.42 -11.49
CA VAL A 53 -9.11 -10.86 -11.85
C VAL A 53 -8.86 -10.71 -13.36
N SER A 54 -9.86 -10.99 -14.22
CA SER A 54 -9.70 -10.82 -15.67
C SER A 54 -9.53 -9.37 -16.07
N GLU A 55 -10.30 -8.47 -15.45
CA GLU A 55 -10.21 -7.01 -15.66
C GLU A 55 -8.97 -6.38 -15.00
N GLY A 56 -8.30 -7.12 -14.10
CA GLY A 56 -7.10 -6.64 -13.39
C GLY A 56 -7.40 -5.65 -12.26
N SER A 57 -8.64 -5.60 -11.74
CA SER A 57 -9.01 -4.85 -10.56
C SER A 57 -8.67 -5.58 -9.25
N MET A 58 -8.42 -6.89 -9.32
CA MET A 58 -7.98 -7.71 -8.18
C MET A 58 -6.76 -8.58 -8.52
N PRO A 59 -5.76 -8.65 -7.59
CA PRO A 59 -5.62 -7.87 -6.36
C PRO A 59 -5.52 -6.36 -6.65
N PRO A 60 -5.95 -5.48 -5.74
CA PRO A 60 -5.88 -4.04 -5.95
C PRO A 60 -4.43 -3.56 -5.83
N TRP A 61 -3.78 -3.38 -6.97
CA TRP A 61 -2.42 -2.85 -7.09
C TRP A 61 -2.32 -2.05 -8.38
N ALA A 62 -2.31 -0.74 -8.27
CA ALA A 62 -2.39 0.12 -9.42
C ALA A 62 -1.03 0.45 -10.06
N ALA A 63 0.08 0.40 -9.30
CA ALA A 63 1.40 0.77 -9.80
C ALA A 63 1.96 -0.23 -10.82
N ASP A 64 2.49 0.27 -11.92
CA ASP A 64 3.14 -0.51 -12.97
C ASP A 64 4.51 -1.03 -12.48
N THR A 65 4.59 -2.31 -12.15
CA THR A 65 5.80 -2.97 -11.66
C THR A 65 6.90 -3.10 -12.71
N SER A 66 6.59 -2.87 -13.99
CA SER A 66 7.60 -2.80 -15.05
C SER A 66 8.29 -1.44 -15.14
N TYR A 67 7.68 -0.40 -14.57
CA TYR A 67 8.22 0.96 -14.55
C TYR A 67 9.19 1.17 -13.39
N VAL A 68 8.81 0.73 -12.19
CA VAL A 68 9.64 0.72 -10.98
C VAL A 68 9.10 -0.33 -9.99
N HIS A 69 9.98 -0.94 -9.19
CA HIS A 69 9.61 -1.95 -8.20
C HIS A 69 9.41 -1.37 -6.81
N PHE A 70 8.41 -1.90 -6.11
CA PHE A 70 8.04 -1.54 -4.75
C PHE A 70 8.10 -2.75 -3.81
N ILE A 71 8.10 -2.50 -2.52
CA ILE A 71 7.97 -3.54 -1.50
C ILE A 71 6.53 -4.05 -1.48
N ASN A 72 6.35 -5.35 -1.30
CA ASN A 72 5.03 -5.98 -1.15
C ASN A 72 4.08 -5.78 -2.34
N GLU A 73 4.57 -5.86 -3.56
CA GLU A 73 3.74 -5.81 -4.76
C GLU A 73 2.62 -6.85 -4.72
N HIS A 74 1.38 -6.38 -4.63
CA HIS A 74 0.18 -7.24 -4.58
C HIS A 74 -0.30 -7.61 -5.98
N VAL A 75 0.59 -8.15 -6.81
CA VAL A 75 0.28 -8.55 -8.19
C VAL A 75 0.23 -10.07 -8.35
N LEU A 76 -0.61 -10.54 -9.27
CA LEU A 76 -0.55 -11.90 -9.77
C LEU A 76 0.49 -11.96 -10.90
N THR A 77 1.34 -12.97 -10.88
CA THR A 77 2.12 -13.31 -12.07
C THR A 77 1.17 -13.80 -13.16
N GLU A 78 1.56 -13.68 -14.44
CA GLU A 78 0.76 -14.19 -15.56
C GLU A 78 0.40 -15.67 -15.37
N ASN A 79 1.32 -16.48 -14.84
CA ASN A 79 1.06 -17.90 -14.57
C ASN A 79 0.01 -18.10 -13.46
N GLU A 80 0.05 -17.32 -12.38
CA GLU A 80 -0.94 -17.39 -11.31
C GLU A 80 -2.32 -16.96 -11.81
N LYS A 81 -2.37 -15.86 -12.57
CA LYS A 81 -3.60 -15.37 -13.20
C LYS A 81 -4.20 -16.42 -14.14
N GLU A 82 -3.41 -16.98 -15.06
CA GLU A 82 -3.88 -18.04 -15.96
C GLU A 82 -4.38 -19.27 -15.21
N ARG A 83 -3.65 -19.74 -14.20
CA ARG A 83 -4.02 -20.91 -13.39
C ARG A 83 -5.35 -20.68 -12.68
N LEU A 84 -5.53 -19.52 -12.06
CA LEU A 84 -6.77 -19.17 -11.34
C LEU A 84 -7.96 -19.09 -12.31
N LEU A 85 -7.82 -18.33 -13.40
CA LEU A 85 -8.90 -18.16 -14.37
C LEU A 85 -9.26 -19.48 -15.08
N ASN A 86 -8.28 -20.28 -15.48
CA ASN A 86 -8.53 -21.58 -16.10
C ASN A 86 -9.22 -22.54 -15.14
N TRP A 87 -8.80 -22.58 -13.86
CA TRP A 87 -9.48 -23.40 -12.85
C TRP A 87 -10.97 -23.03 -12.70
N ILE A 88 -11.31 -21.74 -12.73
CA ILE A 88 -12.70 -21.27 -12.67
C ILE A 88 -13.48 -21.72 -13.91
N VAL A 89 -12.90 -21.55 -15.13
CA VAL A 89 -13.52 -21.95 -16.39
C VAL A 89 -13.75 -23.47 -16.47
N GLU A 90 -12.87 -24.25 -15.85
CA GLU A 90 -12.96 -25.71 -15.76
C GLU A 90 -13.93 -26.20 -14.64
N LEU A 91 -14.84 -25.32 -14.19
CA LEU A 91 -15.87 -25.59 -13.17
C LEU A 91 -15.29 -25.80 -11.76
N ALA A 92 -14.14 -25.19 -11.47
CA ALA A 92 -13.51 -25.12 -10.18
C ALA A 92 -13.42 -26.47 -9.44
N PRO A 93 -12.78 -27.49 -10.01
CA PRO A 93 -12.70 -28.82 -9.39
C PRO A 93 -12.01 -28.76 -8.03
N LEU A 94 -12.64 -29.38 -7.03
CA LEU A 94 -12.13 -29.40 -5.65
C LEU A 94 -10.84 -30.22 -5.52
N GLY A 95 -10.77 -31.38 -6.18
CA GLY A 95 -9.62 -32.28 -6.08
C GLY A 95 -9.50 -32.98 -4.72
N ASP A 96 -8.27 -33.36 -4.35
CA ASP A 96 -7.97 -34.08 -3.11
C ASP A 96 -7.81 -33.06 -1.94
N THR A 97 -8.78 -33.07 -1.04
CA THR A 97 -8.80 -32.18 0.12
C THR A 97 -7.79 -32.54 1.21
N THR A 98 -7.17 -33.73 1.14
CA THR A 98 -6.14 -34.15 2.13
C THR A 98 -4.82 -33.40 1.95
N GLN A 99 -4.65 -32.74 0.83
CA GLN A 99 -3.44 -31.97 0.47
C GLN A 99 -3.62 -30.45 0.65
N LEU A 100 -4.78 -30.01 1.15
CA LEU A 100 -5.02 -28.57 1.34
C LEU A 100 -4.08 -28.01 2.43
N PRO A 101 -3.45 -26.85 2.18
CA PRO A 101 -2.67 -26.16 3.22
C PRO A 101 -3.60 -25.69 4.34
N VAL A 102 -3.03 -25.53 5.52
CA VAL A 102 -3.73 -24.88 6.64
C VAL A 102 -4.01 -23.42 6.25
N ALA A 103 -5.23 -22.96 6.51
CA ALA A 103 -5.59 -21.57 6.27
C ALA A 103 -4.69 -20.62 7.10
N PRO A 104 -4.23 -19.51 6.52
CA PRO A 104 -3.46 -18.53 7.25
C PRO A 104 -4.28 -17.91 8.39
N VAL A 105 -3.59 -17.59 9.49
CA VAL A 105 -4.19 -16.89 10.63
C VAL A 105 -3.74 -15.44 10.57
N PHE A 106 -4.70 -14.53 10.64
CA PHE A 106 -4.46 -13.09 10.62
C PHE A 106 -4.76 -12.51 12.02
N PRO A 107 -3.75 -12.24 12.85
CA PRO A 107 -3.97 -11.60 14.14
C PRO A 107 -4.42 -10.15 13.94
N SER A 108 -5.11 -9.60 14.93
CA SER A 108 -5.53 -8.20 14.96
C SER A 108 -4.34 -7.22 14.98
N THR A 109 -3.17 -7.69 15.38
CA THR A 109 -1.92 -6.93 15.40
C THR A 109 -0.86 -7.64 14.57
N ARG A 110 -0.18 -6.91 13.70
CA ARG A 110 0.81 -7.47 12.77
C ARG A 110 2.24 -7.25 13.20
N LEU A 111 2.47 -6.30 14.13
CA LEU A 111 3.80 -6.03 14.66
C LEU A 111 4.04 -6.78 15.96
N ASN A 112 5.25 -7.32 16.10
CA ASN A 112 5.73 -7.96 17.31
C ASN A 112 6.11 -6.92 18.37
N GLY A 113 6.19 -7.38 19.61
CA GLY A 113 6.63 -6.57 20.74
C GLY A 113 5.51 -5.73 21.33
N THR A 114 5.89 -4.91 22.28
CA THR A 114 4.97 -3.99 22.97
C THR A 114 5.15 -2.62 22.36
N PRO A 115 4.09 -1.97 21.86
CA PRO A 115 4.19 -0.59 21.41
C PRO A 115 4.54 0.34 22.57
N ASP A 116 5.31 1.38 22.28
CA ASP A 116 5.68 2.40 23.27
C ASP A 116 4.51 3.33 23.57
N LEU A 117 3.63 3.55 22.58
CA LEU A 117 2.45 4.39 22.72
C LEU A 117 1.24 3.73 22.05
N ILE A 118 0.13 3.68 22.78
CA ILE A 118 -1.17 3.23 22.29
C ILE A 118 -2.16 4.38 22.41
N LEU A 119 -2.69 4.82 21.29
CA LEU A 119 -3.72 5.86 21.23
C LEU A 119 -5.03 5.23 20.77
N ASN A 120 -6.09 5.40 21.55
CA ASN A 120 -7.44 5.04 21.16
C ASN A 120 -8.16 6.32 20.78
N LEU A 121 -8.68 6.37 19.56
CA LEU A 121 -9.46 7.52 19.11
C LEU A 121 -10.75 7.62 19.92
N PRO A 122 -11.23 8.85 20.21
CA PRO A 122 -12.58 9.04 20.68
C PRO A 122 -13.59 8.41 19.72
N THR A 123 -14.49 7.59 20.20
CA THR A 123 -15.56 6.99 19.40
C THR A 123 -16.49 8.06 18.88
N PHE A 124 -16.84 8.00 17.62
CA PHE A 124 -17.85 8.86 16.99
C PHE A 124 -18.78 8.05 16.10
N ALA A 125 -20.02 8.51 15.96
CA ALA A 125 -20.99 7.87 15.10
C ALA A 125 -20.87 8.41 13.66
N VAL A 126 -20.91 7.50 12.68
CA VAL A 126 -20.92 7.86 11.25
C VAL A 126 -22.15 8.70 10.94
N ASN A 127 -21.96 9.81 10.27
CA ASN A 127 -23.02 10.72 9.82
C ASN A 127 -23.27 10.67 8.29
N ALA A 128 -22.75 9.65 7.60
CA ALA A 128 -22.95 9.41 6.18
C ALA A 128 -24.41 9.06 5.87
N VAL A 129 -25.09 9.86 5.06
CA VAL A 129 -26.51 9.65 4.73
C VAL A 129 -26.68 9.15 3.29
N ASN A 130 -26.06 9.83 2.32
CA ASN A 130 -26.18 9.53 0.89
C ASN A 130 -24.84 9.61 0.16
N GLN A 131 -23.79 9.90 0.87
CA GLN A 131 -22.43 10.06 0.36
C GLN A 131 -21.44 9.70 1.45
N ASP A 132 -20.23 9.39 1.05
CA ASP A 132 -19.10 9.18 1.94
C ASP A 132 -18.79 10.43 2.74
N VAL A 133 -18.19 10.25 3.91
CA VAL A 133 -17.86 11.35 4.81
C VAL A 133 -16.39 11.30 5.20
N TYR A 134 -15.85 12.47 5.45
CA TYR A 134 -14.50 12.70 5.95
C TYR A 134 -14.60 13.37 7.32
N ASN A 135 -14.11 12.69 8.35
CA ASN A 135 -14.08 13.20 9.72
C ASN A 135 -12.62 13.28 10.17
N SER A 136 -12.25 14.37 10.84
CA SER A 136 -10.92 14.51 11.42
C SER A 136 -11.00 14.47 12.94
N VAL A 137 -10.16 13.64 13.53
CA VAL A 137 -10.06 13.48 14.99
C VAL A 137 -8.64 13.83 15.42
N VAL A 138 -8.53 14.60 16.50
CA VAL A 138 -7.26 15.04 17.08
C VAL A 138 -6.99 14.26 18.34
N VAL A 139 -5.82 13.62 18.43
CA VAL A 139 -5.44 12.79 19.58
C VAL A 139 -4.09 13.24 20.13
N PRO A 140 -4.04 13.79 21.36
CA PRO A 140 -2.79 14.16 21.99
C PRO A 140 -1.89 12.94 22.19
N THR A 141 -0.62 13.04 21.78
CA THR A 141 0.35 11.96 22.00
C THR A 141 0.82 11.90 23.45
N GLY A 142 0.89 13.04 24.13
CA GLY A 142 1.37 13.15 25.50
C GLY A 142 2.86 12.82 25.67
N ILE A 143 3.65 12.77 24.60
CA ILE A 143 5.09 12.55 24.69
C ILE A 143 5.76 13.81 25.24
N SER A 144 6.69 13.63 26.18
CA SER A 144 7.36 14.73 26.89
C SER A 144 8.73 15.11 26.32
N SER A 145 9.14 14.47 25.24
CA SER A 145 10.37 14.72 24.50
C SER A 145 10.19 14.34 23.06
N GLU A 146 10.97 14.94 22.17
CA GLU A 146 11.05 14.54 20.76
C GLU A 146 11.45 13.05 20.63
N ARG A 147 10.76 12.28 19.79
CA ARG A 147 10.98 10.85 19.57
C ARG A 147 10.99 10.53 18.08
N TYR A 148 11.75 9.51 17.69
CA TYR A 148 11.68 8.96 16.34
C TYR A 148 10.69 7.80 16.28
N ILE A 149 9.69 7.93 15.43
CA ILE A 149 8.78 6.84 15.06
C ILE A 149 9.57 5.82 14.24
N ARG A 150 9.62 4.58 14.74
CA ARG A 150 10.20 3.44 14.06
C ARG A 150 9.16 2.61 13.33
N ALA A 151 7.99 2.52 13.91
CA ALA A 151 6.87 1.85 13.25
C ALA A 151 5.53 2.38 13.77
N ILE A 152 4.53 2.29 12.91
CA ILE A 152 3.14 2.64 13.21
C ILE A 152 2.20 1.56 12.69
N GLU A 153 1.24 1.17 13.51
CA GLU A 153 0.20 0.22 13.16
C GLU A 153 -1.17 0.82 13.48
N VAL A 154 -2.05 0.81 12.48
CA VAL A 154 -3.43 1.30 12.58
C VAL A 154 -4.36 0.11 12.66
N ILE A 155 -5.22 0.09 13.67
CA ILE A 155 -6.14 -1.02 13.93
C ILE A 155 -7.56 -0.46 14.08
N PRO A 156 -8.32 -0.38 12.98
CA PRO A 156 -9.75 -0.11 13.08
C PRO A 156 -10.48 -1.34 13.63
N GLU A 157 -11.44 -1.12 14.51
CA GLU A 157 -12.32 -2.19 15.01
C GLU A 157 -13.22 -2.73 13.89
N ASN A 158 -13.70 -1.83 13.03
CA ASN A 158 -14.43 -2.19 11.81
C ASN A 158 -13.72 -1.59 10.57
N PRO A 159 -12.96 -2.41 9.82
CA PRO A 159 -12.24 -1.94 8.63
C PRO A 159 -13.15 -1.39 7.51
N GLU A 160 -14.42 -1.83 7.42
CA GLU A 160 -15.35 -1.31 6.42
C GLU A 160 -15.78 0.14 6.70
N LEU A 161 -15.66 0.62 7.95
CA LEU A 161 -15.94 2.01 8.32
C LEU A 161 -14.73 2.93 8.20
N ALA A 162 -13.53 2.37 8.19
CA ALA A 162 -12.28 3.09 8.00
C ALA A 162 -11.70 2.74 6.62
N HIS A 163 -12.33 3.28 5.57
CA HIS A 163 -11.95 2.99 4.19
C HIS A 163 -10.51 3.43 3.90
N HIS A 164 -10.13 4.64 4.35
CA HIS A 164 -8.73 5.01 4.53
C HIS A 164 -8.59 6.03 5.64
N ILE A 165 -7.39 6.12 6.19
CA ILE A 165 -7.03 7.06 7.23
C ILE A 165 -5.72 7.73 6.83
N VAL A 166 -5.69 9.06 6.84
CA VAL A 166 -4.45 9.84 6.70
C VAL A 166 -4.05 10.33 8.08
N ILE A 167 -2.78 10.18 8.44
CA ILE A 167 -2.25 10.49 9.77
C ILE A 167 -1.20 11.58 9.64
N ASN A 168 -1.45 12.71 10.28
CA ASN A 168 -0.52 13.81 10.39
C ASN A 168 -0.19 14.08 11.87
N ALA A 169 0.95 14.72 12.12
CA ALA A 169 1.26 15.29 13.43
C ALA A 169 1.25 16.82 13.33
N ASP A 170 0.75 17.45 14.38
CA ASP A 170 0.62 18.90 14.53
C ASP A 170 1.31 19.35 15.80
N GLU A 171 2.17 20.36 15.69
CA GLU A 171 2.86 20.98 16.84
C GLU A 171 2.12 22.20 17.38
N SER A 172 1.14 22.73 16.65
CA SER A 172 0.51 24.00 16.98
C SER A 172 -0.41 23.90 18.19
N GLY A 173 -1.00 22.73 18.43
CA GLY A 173 -2.00 22.49 19.49
C GLY A 173 -3.29 23.29 19.33
N VAL A 174 -3.55 23.83 18.11
CA VAL A 174 -4.75 24.65 17.84
C VAL A 174 -5.77 23.91 16.97
N VAL A 175 -5.39 22.78 16.38
CA VAL A 175 -6.30 21.96 15.56
C VAL A 175 -7.29 21.26 16.49
N SER A 176 -8.54 21.19 16.09
CA SER A 176 -9.61 20.52 16.82
C SER A 176 -10.36 19.55 15.93
N ASP A 177 -11.08 18.61 16.54
CA ASP A 177 -11.94 17.67 15.82
C ASP A 177 -12.88 18.39 14.85
N ASP A 178 -13.01 17.79 13.66
CA ASP A 178 -14.05 18.17 12.69
C ASP A 178 -14.84 16.91 12.30
N LEU A 179 -15.97 16.74 12.94
CA LEU A 179 -16.91 15.64 12.72
C LEU A 179 -18.10 16.07 11.85
N SER A 180 -17.95 17.10 11.03
CA SER A 180 -18.99 17.57 10.11
C SER A 180 -19.30 16.59 8.98
N GLY A 181 -18.41 15.65 8.71
CA GLY A 181 -18.45 14.74 7.57
C GLY A 181 -17.83 15.32 6.29
N ASN A 182 -17.39 16.57 6.34
CA ASN A 182 -16.74 17.27 5.21
C ASN A 182 -15.43 17.92 5.66
N SER A 183 -14.67 17.25 6.54
CA SER A 183 -13.42 17.79 7.04
C SER A 183 -12.41 17.99 5.92
N ALA A 184 -11.93 19.22 5.80
CA ALA A 184 -10.84 19.60 4.90
C ALA A 184 -9.47 19.60 5.60
N ILE A 185 -9.37 19.07 6.82
CA ILE A 185 -8.11 18.98 7.56
C ILE A 185 -7.31 17.81 6.99
N LEU A 186 -6.58 18.07 5.92
CA LEU A 186 -5.78 17.09 5.20
C LEU A 186 -4.33 17.02 5.67
N PHE A 187 -3.82 18.11 6.27
CA PHE A 187 -2.39 18.26 6.51
C PHE A 187 -2.13 18.85 7.90
N GLY A 188 -1.34 18.15 8.71
CA GLY A 188 -0.58 18.71 9.82
C GLY A 188 0.82 19.10 9.34
N ASP A 189 1.67 19.52 10.25
CA ASP A 189 3.04 19.92 9.97
C ASP A 189 3.90 18.75 9.45
N ILE A 190 3.58 17.53 9.88
CA ILE A 190 4.34 16.31 9.57
C ILE A 190 3.38 15.21 9.16
N MET A 191 3.49 14.72 7.93
CA MET A 191 2.74 13.55 7.49
C MET A 191 3.40 12.28 8.02
N VAL A 192 2.68 11.55 8.87
CA VAL A 192 3.17 10.35 9.56
C VAL A 192 2.92 9.10 8.74
N GLY A 193 1.78 9.01 8.06
CA GLY A 193 1.43 7.87 7.25
C GLY A 193 -0.04 7.78 6.90
N SER A 194 -0.43 6.64 6.36
CA SER A 194 -1.83 6.33 6.04
C SER A 194 -2.17 4.87 6.34
N TYR A 195 -3.44 4.57 6.27
CA TYR A 195 -4.00 3.24 6.36
C TYR A 195 -5.06 3.06 5.27
N ALA A 196 -5.06 1.89 4.64
CA ALA A 196 -6.17 1.36 3.84
C ALA A 196 -6.42 -0.10 4.25
N PRO A 197 -7.64 -0.66 4.05
CA PRO A 197 -7.91 -2.06 4.35
C PRO A 197 -6.95 -2.99 3.60
N GLY A 198 -6.25 -3.85 4.34
CA GLY A 198 -5.23 -4.74 3.79
C GLY A 198 -3.81 -4.19 3.80
N SER A 199 -3.60 -2.88 3.93
CA SER A 199 -2.26 -2.28 3.98
C SER A 199 -1.44 -2.84 5.15
N ASN A 200 -0.14 -2.94 4.94
CA ASN A 200 0.80 -3.36 5.98
C ASN A 200 1.08 -2.21 6.97
N PRO A 201 1.45 -2.53 8.23
CA PRO A 201 2.02 -1.52 9.12
C PRO A 201 3.23 -0.85 8.48
N ILE A 202 3.39 0.44 8.75
CA ILE A 202 4.58 1.18 8.30
C ILE A 202 5.72 0.85 9.25
N VAL A 203 6.80 0.31 8.72
CA VAL A 203 8.02 -0.02 9.48
C VAL A 203 9.22 0.59 8.79
N PHE A 204 9.93 1.44 9.52
CA PHE A 204 11.16 2.04 9.02
C PHE A 204 12.35 1.12 9.29
N PRO A 205 13.28 0.97 8.35
CA PRO A 205 14.50 0.19 8.51
C PRO A 205 15.28 0.52 9.79
N ASN A 206 15.74 -0.53 10.47
CA ASN A 206 16.62 -0.43 11.65
C ASN A 206 17.76 -1.46 11.54
N ALA A 207 18.71 -1.16 10.70
CA ALA A 207 19.90 -1.98 10.47
C ALA A 207 21.16 -1.11 10.53
N PRO A 208 22.34 -1.69 10.69
CA PRO A 208 23.61 -0.93 10.71
C PRO A 208 23.82 -0.05 9.47
N GLU A 209 23.36 -0.50 8.31
CA GLU A 209 23.46 0.19 7.03
C GLU A 209 22.40 1.27 6.84
N LEU A 210 21.24 1.18 7.51
CA LEU A 210 20.17 2.16 7.43
C LEU A 210 19.30 2.15 8.68
N LYS A 211 19.32 3.24 9.41
CA LYS A 211 18.33 3.58 10.43
C LYS A 211 17.62 4.84 9.98
N MET A 212 16.30 4.80 9.94
CA MET A 212 15.52 5.96 9.56
C MET A 212 14.18 5.99 10.30
N GLY A 213 13.58 7.15 10.43
CA GLY A 213 12.28 7.30 11.09
C GLY A 213 11.74 8.70 10.98
N ILE A 214 10.45 8.85 11.27
CA ILE A 214 9.79 10.15 11.32
C ILE A 214 9.98 10.74 12.71
N LYS A 215 10.47 11.97 12.74
CA LYS A 215 10.65 12.72 13.96
C LYS A 215 9.29 13.25 14.43
N LEU A 216 8.88 12.84 15.63
CA LEU A 216 7.66 13.30 16.28
C LEU A 216 8.04 14.28 17.40
N PRO A 217 7.62 15.55 17.32
CA PRO A 217 7.95 16.57 18.32
C PRO A 217 7.31 16.29 19.69
N GLU A 218 7.88 16.87 20.74
CA GLU A 218 7.26 16.81 22.06
C GLU A 218 5.88 17.46 22.04
N ASN A 219 4.93 16.86 22.77
CA ASN A 219 3.54 17.32 22.87
C ASN A 219 2.78 17.43 21.54
N ALA A 220 3.28 16.84 20.45
CA ALA A 220 2.55 16.83 19.19
C ALA A 220 1.21 16.11 19.33
N ASP A 221 0.19 16.62 18.65
CA ASP A 221 -1.08 15.94 18.47
C ASP A 221 -1.05 15.12 17.18
N LEU A 222 -1.70 13.96 17.15
CA LEU A 222 -1.99 13.27 15.89
C LEU A 222 -3.35 13.71 15.36
N ILE A 223 -3.39 14.08 14.10
CA ILE A 223 -4.62 14.37 13.35
C ILE A 223 -4.88 13.18 12.44
N LEU A 224 -6.04 12.55 12.60
CA LEU A 224 -6.48 11.44 11.76
C LEU A 224 -7.68 11.87 10.95
N GLN A 225 -7.51 12.00 9.63
CA GLN A 225 -8.64 12.14 8.73
C GLN A 225 -9.11 10.74 8.33
N ILE A 226 -10.36 10.42 8.63
CA ILE A 226 -10.97 9.13 8.41
C ILE A 226 -12.03 9.28 7.31
N HIS A 227 -11.81 8.60 6.18
CA HIS A 227 -12.81 8.42 5.15
C HIS A 227 -13.71 7.24 5.53
N THR A 228 -15.00 7.50 5.65
CA THR A 228 -15.99 6.48 5.95
C THR A 228 -17.02 6.40 4.82
N PRO A 229 -17.20 5.24 4.18
CA PRO A 229 -18.19 5.06 3.13
C PRO A 229 -19.61 5.13 3.71
N TYR A 230 -20.57 5.60 2.93
CA TYR A 230 -21.97 5.66 3.36
C TYR A 230 -22.64 4.28 3.40
N TYR A 231 -21.99 3.25 2.83
CA TYR A 231 -22.50 1.89 2.76
C TYR A 231 -21.41 0.86 3.07
N THR A 232 -21.77 -0.17 3.82
CA THR A 232 -20.92 -1.32 4.14
C THR A 232 -21.52 -2.60 3.55
N SER A 233 -20.83 -3.71 3.67
CA SER A 233 -21.36 -5.03 3.26
C SER A 233 -22.68 -5.40 3.97
N THR A 234 -22.93 -4.85 5.17
CA THR A 234 -24.12 -5.10 5.98
C THR A 234 -25.22 -4.05 5.82
N GLY A 235 -24.98 -2.99 5.05
CA GLY A 235 -25.95 -1.92 4.79
C GLY A 235 -25.42 -0.51 5.07
N PRO A 236 -26.32 0.49 5.22
CA PRO A 236 -25.91 1.87 5.48
C PRO A 236 -25.04 2.01 6.74
N SER A 237 -23.96 2.77 6.64
CA SER A 237 -23.04 3.02 7.76
C SER A 237 -23.55 4.05 8.78
N PHE A 238 -24.62 4.79 8.45
CA PHE A 238 -25.16 5.85 9.32
C PHE A 238 -25.45 5.35 10.73
N GLY A 239 -24.89 6.06 11.71
CA GLY A 239 -25.09 5.77 13.15
C GLY A 239 -24.24 4.61 13.68
N MET A 240 -23.40 3.97 12.85
CA MET A 240 -22.40 3.00 13.32
C MET A 240 -21.23 3.73 13.99
N ASP A 241 -20.65 3.11 15.01
CA ASP A 241 -19.53 3.68 15.75
C ASP A 241 -18.19 3.38 15.05
N VAL A 242 -17.39 4.42 14.84
CA VAL A 242 -16.00 4.31 14.38
C VAL A 242 -15.08 4.25 15.57
N ASN A 243 -14.30 3.19 15.66
CA ASN A 243 -13.28 2.98 16.69
C ASN A 243 -11.97 2.60 15.99
N VAL A 244 -10.91 3.36 16.29
CA VAL A 244 -9.56 3.12 15.74
C VAL A 244 -8.54 3.19 16.86
N GLN A 245 -7.61 2.26 16.86
CA GLN A 245 -6.43 2.28 17.72
C GLN A 245 -5.19 2.50 16.88
N ILE A 246 -4.30 3.39 17.33
CA ILE A 246 -2.97 3.61 16.75
C ILE A 246 -1.94 3.07 17.72
N ARG A 247 -0.99 2.29 17.23
CA ARG A 247 0.16 1.78 17.96
C ARG A 247 1.43 2.32 17.36
N ILE A 248 2.24 2.97 18.20
CA ILE A 248 3.50 3.58 17.77
C ILE A 248 4.64 2.90 18.53
N TYR A 249 5.66 2.56 17.76
CA TYR A 249 6.92 2.04 18.24
C TYR A 249 7.99 3.08 17.98
N PHE A 250 8.70 3.48 19.03
CA PHE A 250 9.76 4.47 18.93
C PHE A 250 11.14 3.80 18.91
N TYR A 251 12.12 4.51 18.41
CA TYR A 251 13.50 4.19 18.74
C TYR A 251 13.76 4.48 20.22
N PRO A 252 14.67 3.73 20.91
CA PRO A 252 15.15 4.12 22.24
C PRO A 252 15.68 5.55 22.22
N GLU A 253 15.53 6.29 23.34
CA GLU A 253 15.96 7.70 23.42
C GLU A 253 17.48 7.88 23.21
N GLU A 254 18.27 6.86 23.63
CA GLU A 254 19.71 6.84 23.44
C GLU A 254 20.16 6.40 22.05
N GLU A 255 19.24 5.99 21.18
CA GLU A 255 19.57 5.51 19.83
C GLU A 255 20.13 6.68 18.99
N THR A 256 21.17 6.38 18.23
CA THR A 256 21.86 7.38 17.41
C THR A 256 22.00 6.93 15.95
N GLY A 257 22.25 7.89 15.06
CA GLY A 257 22.40 7.62 13.65
C GLY A 257 21.10 7.36 12.92
N ILE A 258 19.96 7.72 13.53
CA ILE A 258 18.65 7.69 12.87
C ILE A 258 18.60 8.86 11.90
N ARG A 259 18.26 8.58 10.65
CA ARG A 259 18.07 9.59 9.60
C ARG A 259 16.63 10.06 9.57
N ASP A 260 16.43 11.36 9.50
CA ASP A 260 15.10 11.97 9.40
C ASP A 260 14.44 11.57 8.09
N VAL A 261 13.22 11.02 8.17
CA VAL A 261 12.33 10.87 7.02
C VAL A 261 11.52 12.15 6.90
N PHE A 262 11.70 12.83 5.79
CA PHE A 262 10.91 13.99 5.41
C PHE A 262 9.77 13.57 4.52
N THR A 263 8.62 14.19 4.70
CA THR A 263 7.48 14.04 3.80
C THR A 263 7.14 15.39 3.19
N GLU A 264 7.17 15.46 1.88
CA GLU A 264 6.75 16.64 1.16
C GLU A 264 5.80 16.28 0.02
N ILE A 265 4.92 17.21 -0.30
CA ILE A 265 3.96 17.11 -1.41
C ILE A 265 4.34 18.21 -2.41
N PRO A 266 5.44 18.03 -3.17
CA PRO A 266 5.94 19.06 -4.07
C PRO A 266 5.12 19.19 -5.36
N LEU A 267 4.24 18.24 -5.64
CA LEU A 267 3.52 18.12 -6.90
C LEU A 267 2.02 18.28 -6.66
N GLN A 268 1.57 19.53 -6.54
CA GLN A 268 0.15 19.89 -6.40
C GLN A 268 -0.27 20.88 -7.47
N TYR A 269 -1.45 20.70 -8.02
CA TYR A 269 -2.03 21.63 -8.98
C TYR A 269 -3.44 22.08 -8.59
N TRP A 270 -3.58 23.36 -8.28
CA TRP A 270 -4.82 24.03 -7.86
C TRP A 270 -5.15 25.25 -8.73
N GLY A 271 -4.70 25.26 -9.98
CA GLY A 271 -4.90 26.39 -10.87
C GLY A 271 -6.40 26.66 -11.17
N ASN A 272 -6.77 27.92 -11.38
CA ASN A 272 -8.14 28.29 -11.79
C ASN A 272 -8.55 27.68 -13.14
N ASP A 273 -7.62 27.13 -13.88
CA ASP A 273 -7.80 26.41 -15.14
C ASP A 273 -7.91 24.89 -14.95
N PHE A 274 -7.86 24.40 -13.69
CA PHE A 274 -8.19 23.04 -13.36
C PHE A 274 -9.70 22.85 -13.43
N PHE A 275 -10.19 22.60 -14.62
CA PHE A 275 -11.56 22.19 -14.87
C PHE A 275 -11.63 21.20 -16.03
N ILE A 276 -12.60 20.29 -15.97
CA ILE A 276 -12.80 19.22 -16.94
C ILE A 276 -14.27 19.27 -17.38
N LEU A 277 -14.47 19.62 -18.65
CA LEU A 277 -15.81 19.75 -19.21
C LEU A 277 -16.50 18.38 -19.35
N PRO A 278 -17.86 18.34 -19.36
CA PRO A 278 -18.59 17.12 -19.67
C PRO A 278 -18.13 16.49 -21.00
N ASN A 279 -17.95 15.17 -21.01
CA ASN A 279 -17.49 14.38 -22.14
C ASN A 279 -16.06 14.74 -22.64
N GLN A 280 -15.22 15.19 -21.73
CA GLN A 280 -13.82 15.51 -21.99
C GLN A 280 -12.90 14.51 -21.30
N ILE A 281 -11.82 14.13 -21.98
CA ILE A 281 -10.61 13.56 -21.39
C ILE A 281 -9.57 14.67 -21.37
N LYS A 282 -8.93 14.89 -20.23
CA LYS A 282 -7.98 15.99 -20.06
C LYS A 282 -6.83 15.57 -19.15
N THR A 283 -5.63 15.95 -19.54
CA THR A 283 -4.41 15.71 -18.78
C THR A 283 -3.91 17.02 -18.20
N PHE A 284 -3.54 17.00 -16.93
CA PHE A 284 -2.84 18.09 -16.25
C PHE A 284 -1.46 17.62 -15.80
N SER A 285 -0.55 18.55 -15.73
CA SER A 285 0.80 18.27 -15.21
C SER A 285 1.30 19.39 -14.32
N VAL A 286 2.19 19.03 -13.41
CA VAL A 286 2.86 19.95 -12.49
C VAL A 286 4.32 19.54 -12.31
N GLN A 287 5.16 20.52 -11.97
CA GLN A 287 6.58 20.32 -11.72
C GLN A 287 6.96 20.95 -10.39
N SER A 288 7.91 20.31 -9.68
CA SER A 288 8.58 20.96 -8.55
C SER A 288 9.57 22.03 -9.03
N ILE A 289 10.13 22.77 -8.09
CA ILE A 289 11.40 23.48 -8.32
C ILE A 289 12.55 22.45 -8.42
N GLU A 290 13.69 22.87 -8.95
CA GLU A 290 14.92 22.06 -8.92
C GLU A 290 15.34 21.81 -7.46
N ASN A 291 15.73 20.58 -7.13
CA ASN A 291 16.29 20.27 -5.83
C ASN A 291 17.75 20.76 -5.71
N ASP A 292 18.05 21.50 -4.67
CA ASP A 292 19.40 22.04 -4.44
C ASP A 292 20.40 20.98 -3.98
N VAL A 293 19.93 19.91 -3.34
CA VAL A 293 20.74 18.83 -2.78
C VAL A 293 20.23 17.48 -3.24
N PRO A 294 21.10 16.47 -3.36
CA PRO A 294 20.61 15.12 -3.68
C PRO A 294 19.77 14.54 -2.53
N ILE A 295 18.75 13.81 -2.90
CA ILE A 295 17.83 13.12 -1.96
C ILE A 295 17.73 11.65 -2.31
N SER A 296 17.30 10.86 -1.32
CA SER A 296 17.01 9.44 -1.44
C SER A 296 15.52 9.22 -1.16
N ILE A 297 14.72 9.00 -2.20
CA ILE A 297 13.28 8.78 -2.04
C ILE A 297 13.04 7.37 -1.49
N PHE A 298 12.15 7.29 -0.49
CA PHE A 298 11.74 6.06 0.18
C PHE A 298 10.36 5.58 -0.23
N SER A 299 9.41 6.50 -0.45
CA SER A 299 8.05 6.17 -0.88
C SER A 299 7.45 7.24 -1.78
N ALA A 300 6.44 6.84 -2.56
CA ALA A 300 5.57 7.72 -3.34
C ALA A 300 4.13 7.63 -2.82
N MET A 301 3.42 8.77 -2.85
CA MET A 301 2.04 8.94 -2.38
C MET A 301 1.24 9.66 -3.47
N PRO A 302 0.73 8.95 -4.48
CA PRO A 302 -0.15 9.56 -5.46
C PRO A 302 -1.55 9.78 -4.86
N HIS A 303 -2.18 10.90 -5.21
CA HIS A 303 -3.56 11.15 -4.83
C HIS A 303 -4.34 11.91 -5.91
N SER A 304 -5.49 11.38 -6.22
CA SER A 304 -6.50 11.97 -7.09
C SER A 304 -7.89 11.46 -6.69
N HIS A 305 -8.95 11.97 -7.31
CA HIS A 305 -10.31 11.52 -7.03
C HIS A 305 -10.85 10.56 -8.12
N LYS A 306 -12.19 10.51 -8.26
CA LYS A 306 -12.91 9.43 -8.95
C LYS A 306 -12.73 9.40 -10.46
N ILE A 307 -12.52 10.53 -11.13
CA ILE A 307 -12.42 10.53 -12.59
C ILE A 307 -10.98 10.51 -13.11
N CYS A 308 -9.99 10.46 -12.23
CA CYS A 308 -8.63 10.17 -12.63
C CYS A 308 -8.55 8.75 -13.21
N THR A 309 -7.76 8.55 -14.25
CA THR A 309 -7.55 7.26 -14.89
C THR A 309 -6.09 6.84 -14.93
N GLU A 310 -5.17 7.80 -15.08
CA GLU A 310 -3.74 7.52 -15.22
C GLU A 310 -2.92 8.52 -14.41
N ILE A 311 -1.81 8.05 -13.84
CA ILE A 311 -0.83 8.87 -13.11
C ILE A 311 0.58 8.51 -13.58
N LEU A 312 1.41 9.53 -13.83
CA LEU A 312 2.80 9.35 -14.21
C LEU A 312 3.69 10.32 -13.44
N ASN A 313 4.66 9.77 -12.70
CA ASN A 313 5.68 10.55 -12.01
C ASN A 313 7.09 10.13 -12.45
N TYR A 314 7.94 11.11 -12.65
CA TYR A 314 9.37 10.93 -12.87
C TYR A 314 10.16 12.14 -12.42
N ALA A 315 11.45 11.95 -12.15
CA ALA A 315 12.37 13.06 -11.99
C ALA A 315 13.19 13.23 -13.27
N TYR A 316 13.58 14.47 -13.60
CA TYR A 316 14.38 14.71 -14.80
C TYR A 316 15.35 15.88 -14.64
N SER A 317 16.45 15.83 -15.43
CA SER A 317 17.37 16.94 -15.64
C SER A 317 17.87 16.89 -17.09
N GLY A 318 17.50 17.88 -17.90
CA GLY A 318 17.73 17.85 -19.34
C GLY A 318 17.03 16.66 -20.03
N SER A 319 17.79 15.74 -20.57
CA SER A 319 17.28 14.52 -21.21
C SER A 319 17.38 13.27 -20.32
N ASP A 320 17.93 13.40 -19.13
CA ASP A 320 18.05 12.30 -18.17
C ASP A 320 16.78 12.21 -17.34
N THR A 321 16.25 11.00 -17.17
CA THR A 321 15.01 10.73 -16.45
C THR A 321 15.17 9.57 -15.48
N ILE A 322 14.57 9.72 -14.30
CA ILE A 322 14.50 8.68 -13.26
C ILE A 322 13.02 8.36 -13.04
N PRO A 323 12.55 7.14 -13.31
CA PRO A 323 11.17 6.75 -13.08
C PRO A 323 10.85 6.78 -11.59
N LEU A 324 9.66 7.30 -11.23
CA LEU A 324 9.18 7.35 -9.84
C LEU A 324 7.93 6.49 -9.65
N LEU A 325 6.87 6.74 -10.41
CA LEU A 325 5.62 5.99 -10.32
C LEU A 325 4.88 6.08 -11.65
N LYS A 326 4.25 4.97 -12.03
CA LYS A 326 3.31 4.95 -13.15
C LYS A 326 2.10 4.12 -12.76
N ILE A 327 0.91 4.65 -13.01
CA ILE A 327 -0.37 3.99 -12.83
C ILE A 327 -1.15 4.14 -14.13
N ASP A 328 -1.43 3.02 -14.79
CA ASP A 328 -2.19 3.00 -16.05
C ASP A 328 -3.72 2.85 -15.82
N LYS A 329 -4.11 2.52 -14.59
CA LYS A 329 -5.51 2.38 -14.19
C LYS A 329 -5.63 2.81 -12.72
N TRP A 330 -5.91 4.10 -12.52
CA TRP A 330 -6.12 4.63 -11.18
C TRP A 330 -7.40 4.06 -10.56
N ASP A 331 -7.32 3.69 -9.30
CA ASP A 331 -8.46 3.26 -8.49
C ASP A 331 -8.57 4.14 -7.25
N PHE A 332 -9.61 4.98 -7.22
CA PHE A 332 -9.87 5.87 -6.08
C PHE A 332 -10.13 5.10 -4.78
N GLU A 333 -10.69 3.90 -4.88
CA GLU A 333 -11.03 3.07 -3.71
C GLU A 333 -9.79 2.41 -3.10
N HIS A 334 -8.66 2.39 -3.82
CA HIS A 334 -7.42 1.78 -3.36
C HIS A 334 -6.23 2.74 -3.50
N GLN A 335 -6.02 3.55 -2.46
CA GLN A 335 -4.96 4.54 -2.41
C GLN A 335 -3.89 4.08 -1.41
N GLU A 336 -2.70 3.82 -1.89
CA GLU A 336 -1.58 3.32 -1.08
C GLU A 336 -0.35 4.22 -1.12
N TYR A 337 0.48 4.06 -0.07
CA TYR A 337 1.88 4.45 -0.11
C TYR A 337 2.68 3.35 -0.80
N TYR A 338 3.36 3.71 -1.85
CA TYR A 338 4.24 2.82 -2.59
C TYR A 338 5.67 2.96 -2.05
N PHE A 339 6.12 1.98 -1.25
CA PHE A 339 7.47 1.97 -0.69
C PHE A 339 8.44 1.31 -1.66
N TYR A 340 9.52 2.00 -2.02
CA TYR A 340 10.51 1.46 -2.95
C TYR A 340 11.30 0.30 -2.35
N GLU A 341 11.61 -0.71 -3.15
CA GLU A 341 12.47 -1.83 -2.75
C GLU A 341 13.88 -1.36 -2.35
N LYS A 342 14.34 -0.26 -2.96
CA LYS A 342 15.63 0.39 -2.69
C LYS A 342 15.44 1.89 -2.57
N LEU A 343 16.30 2.54 -1.80
CA LEU A 343 16.34 3.99 -1.80
C LEU A 343 16.64 4.52 -3.21
N LEU A 344 15.76 5.38 -3.71
CA LEU A 344 15.85 5.92 -5.06
C LEU A 344 16.58 7.27 -5.04
N LYS A 345 17.80 7.29 -5.53
CA LYS A 345 18.62 8.49 -5.58
C LYS A 345 18.12 9.47 -6.63
N ILE A 346 17.81 10.69 -6.21
CA ILE A 346 17.59 11.85 -7.08
C ILE A 346 18.77 12.80 -6.91
N PRO A 347 19.61 12.99 -7.92
CA PRO A 347 20.75 13.94 -7.85
C PRO A 347 20.26 15.37 -7.69
N ALA A 348 21.15 16.28 -7.26
CA ALA A 348 20.85 17.72 -7.26
C ALA A 348 20.57 18.22 -8.69
N ASN A 349 19.80 19.30 -8.79
CA ASN A 349 19.35 19.93 -10.04
C ASN A 349 18.44 19.05 -10.90
N TYR A 350 17.65 18.18 -10.25
CA TYR A 350 16.53 17.48 -10.87
C TYR A 350 15.21 18.16 -10.50
N ILE A 351 14.25 18.02 -11.39
CA ILE A 351 12.87 18.47 -11.24
C ILE A 351 12.00 17.24 -11.11
N LEU A 352 11.10 17.20 -10.13
CA LEU A 352 10.06 16.18 -10.05
C LEU A 352 8.89 16.60 -10.94
N TYR A 353 8.32 15.65 -11.68
CA TYR A 353 7.20 15.86 -12.59
C TYR A 353 6.07 14.90 -12.26
N ALA A 354 4.86 15.42 -12.26
CA ALA A 354 3.62 14.63 -12.20
C ALA A 354 2.68 14.98 -13.34
N GLU A 355 2.00 13.97 -13.84
CA GLU A 355 0.96 14.10 -14.85
C GLU A 355 -0.20 13.17 -14.50
N HIS A 356 -1.43 13.71 -14.48
CA HIS A 356 -2.65 12.96 -14.24
C HIS A 356 -3.61 13.12 -15.42
N THR A 357 -4.20 12.03 -15.86
CA THR A 357 -5.23 12.01 -16.91
C THR A 357 -6.60 11.75 -16.28
N TYR A 358 -7.57 12.55 -16.66
CA TYR A 358 -8.94 12.53 -16.13
C TYR A 358 -9.94 12.26 -17.26
N GLU A 359 -10.89 11.38 -17.01
CA GLU A 359 -11.94 11.02 -17.95
C GLU A 359 -13.33 11.41 -17.41
N ASN A 360 -13.82 12.58 -17.79
CA ASN A 360 -15.16 13.05 -17.47
C ASN A 360 -16.17 12.64 -18.55
N THR A 361 -16.33 11.33 -18.81
CA THR A 361 -17.24 10.81 -19.82
C THR A 361 -18.23 9.82 -19.22
N THR A 362 -19.27 9.46 -19.99
CA THR A 362 -20.19 8.37 -19.62
C THR A 362 -19.55 6.98 -19.71
N GLY A 363 -18.37 6.86 -20.29
CA GLY A 363 -17.59 5.63 -20.35
C GLY A 363 -16.84 5.33 -19.07
N ASN A 364 -16.53 6.36 -18.28
CA ASN A 364 -15.93 6.18 -16.96
C ASN A 364 -16.99 5.83 -15.92
N HIS A 365 -16.98 4.60 -15.46
CA HIS A 365 -17.94 4.08 -14.48
C HIS A 365 -17.79 4.71 -13.08
N HIS A 366 -16.63 5.30 -12.79
CA HIS A 366 -16.36 6.00 -11.53
C HIS A 366 -16.82 7.47 -11.55
N ASN A 367 -17.31 7.97 -12.71
CA ASN A 367 -17.80 9.34 -12.79
C ASN A 367 -18.99 9.55 -11.84
N PRO A 368 -18.90 10.49 -10.86
CA PRO A 368 -19.96 10.73 -9.89
C PRO A 368 -21.24 11.29 -10.54
N PHE A 369 -21.17 11.80 -11.78
CA PHE A 369 -22.27 12.42 -12.47
C PHE A 369 -22.70 11.65 -13.73
N ASN A 370 -23.99 11.34 -13.81
CA ASN A 370 -24.60 10.76 -15.01
C ASN A 370 -25.91 11.49 -15.36
N PRO A 371 -25.95 12.37 -16.37
CA PRO A 371 -24.85 12.66 -17.32
C PRO A 371 -23.68 13.42 -16.69
N PRO A 372 -22.48 13.36 -17.29
CA PRO A 372 -21.31 14.08 -16.83
C PRO A 372 -21.56 15.58 -16.65
N GLN A 373 -21.01 16.17 -15.59
CA GLN A 373 -21.09 17.61 -15.28
C GLN A 373 -19.69 18.23 -15.30
N LEU A 374 -19.61 19.55 -15.20
CA LEU A 374 -18.35 20.24 -15.02
C LEU A 374 -17.71 19.82 -13.70
N ILE A 375 -16.45 19.40 -13.73
CA ILE A 375 -15.63 19.07 -12.56
C ILE A 375 -14.51 20.10 -12.45
N THR A 376 -14.25 20.56 -11.24
CA THR A 376 -13.22 21.55 -10.92
C THR A 376 -12.30 21.03 -9.84
N ALA A 377 -11.18 21.71 -9.59
CA ALA A 377 -10.35 21.42 -8.42
C ALA A 377 -11.13 21.62 -7.13
N GLY A 378 -10.98 20.67 -6.19
CA GLY A 378 -11.63 20.76 -4.89
C GLY A 378 -11.25 19.60 -3.97
N LEU A 379 -11.73 19.66 -2.74
CA LEU A 379 -11.39 18.70 -1.68
C LEU A 379 -12.38 17.53 -1.56
N PHE A 380 -13.52 17.61 -2.24
CA PHE A 380 -14.55 16.59 -2.19
C PHE A 380 -14.37 15.56 -3.30
N THR A 381 -14.81 14.35 -3.07
CA THR A 381 -14.68 13.23 -4.04
C THR A 381 -15.35 13.47 -5.38
N ASP A 382 -16.32 14.40 -5.44
CA ASP A 382 -16.99 14.80 -6.68
C ASP A 382 -16.26 15.93 -7.42
N ASP A 383 -15.30 16.57 -6.77
CA ASP A 383 -14.30 17.45 -7.38
C ASP A 383 -13.10 16.60 -7.83
N GLU A 384 -11.99 17.24 -8.21
CA GLU A 384 -10.74 16.54 -8.54
C GLU A 384 -9.50 17.19 -7.92
N MET A 385 -8.46 16.36 -7.76
CA MET A 385 -7.15 16.77 -7.26
C MET A 385 -6.05 16.24 -8.16
N LEU A 386 -4.93 16.97 -8.21
CA LEU A 386 -3.62 16.45 -8.60
C LEU A 386 -2.70 16.73 -7.41
N THR A 387 -2.32 15.67 -6.70
CA THR A 387 -1.52 15.82 -5.48
C THR A 387 -0.63 14.60 -5.30
N ASP A 388 0.67 14.75 -5.54
CA ASP A 388 1.63 13.66 -5.35
C ASP A 388 2.72 14.07 -4.37
N GLY A 389 2.96 13.22 -3.39
CA GLY A 389 3.96 13.41 -2.36
C GLY A 389 5.01 12.32 -2.36
N PHE A 390 6.11 12.61 -1.66
CA PHE A 390 7.21 11.67 -1.49
C PHE A 390 7.76 11.72 -0.07
N GLN A 391 8.12 10.55 0.45
CA GLN A 391 8.96 10.48 1.64
C GLN A 391 10.41 10.27 1.21
N PHE A 392 11.32 11.01 1.79
CA PHE A 392 12.72 11.00 1.39
C PHE A 392 13.67 11.28 2.58
N LEU A 393 14.92 10.96 2.34
CA LEU A 393 16.06 11.26 3.20
C LEU A 393 17.01 12.20 2.46
N LEU A 394 17.80 12.99 3.17
CA LEU A 394 18.97 13.61 2.56
C LEU A 394 19.93 12.49 2.12
N TYR A 395 20.36 12.52 0.86
CA TYR A 395 21.19 11.47 0.28
C TYR A 395 22.52 11.31 1.01
N GLN A 396 22.92 10.07 1.22
CA GLN A 396 24.26 9.68 1.63
C GLN A 396 24.86 8.73 0.58
N GLU A 397 26.17 8.79 0.38
CA GLU A 397 26.85 7.96 -0.61
C GLU A 397 26.61 6.48 -0.34
N GLY A 398 26.08 5.77 -1.33
CA GLY A 398 25.78 4.35 -1.26
C GLY A 398 24.31 4.02 -0.98
N ASP A 399 23.45 5.00 -0.73
CA ASP A 399 22.00 4.79 -0.47
C ASP A 399 21.32 3.94 -1.56
N GLU A 400 21.65 4.19 -2.82
CA GLU A 400 21.10 3.50 -3.98
C GLU A 400 21.40 1.99 -4.02
N PHE A 401 22.31 1.52 -3.19
CA PHE A 401 22.66 0.10 -3.06
C PHE A 401 21.96 -0.58 -1.88
N ILE A 402 21.26 0.18 -1.03
CA ILE A 402 20.55 -0.35 0.14
C ILE A 402 19.23 -0.96 -0.33
N ASN A 403 19.06 -2.25 -0.12
CA ASN A 403 17.81 -2.96 -0.35
C ASN A 403 16.98 -2.96 0.93
N ILE A 404 15.90 -2.17 0.95
CA ILE A 404 15.03 -1.97 2.11
C ILE A 404 14.24 -3.24 2.41
N ASP A 405 13.75 -3.94 1.38
CA ASP A 405 13.00 -5.18 1.54
C ASP A 405 13.84 -6.25 2.27
N SER A 406 15.12 -6.38 1.90
CA SER A 406 16.04 -7.29 2.58
C SER A 406 16.26 -6.95 4.07
N ILE A 407 16.21 -5.69 4.43
CA ILE A 407 16.29 -5.24 5.84
C ILE A 407 14.99 -5.61 6.56
N LEU A 408 13.85 -5.26 5.97
CA LEU A 408 12.55 -5.45 6.60
C LEU A 408 12.16 -6.92 6.77
N ILE A 409 12.51 -7.81 5.83
CA ILE A 409 12.31 -9.25 5.96
C ILE A 409 12.96 -9.80 7.24
N ASN A 410 14.06 -9.24 7.69
CA ASN A 410 14.78 -9.66 8.89
C ASN A 410 14.44 -8.81 10.13
N ASP A 411 13.53 -7.86 10.01
CA ASP A 411 13.19 -6.95 11.10
C ASP A 411 12.45 -7.68 12.24
N PRO A 412 12.90 -7.54 13.51
CA PRO A 412 12.24 -8.19 14.65
C PRO A 412 10.77 -7.78 14.85
N LEU A 413 10.35 -6.57 14.43
CA LEU A 413 8.95 -6.16 14.50
C LEU A 413 8.08 -6.91 13.50
N LEU A 414 8.62 -7.31 12.36
CA LEU A 414 7.92 -8.03 11.30
C LEU A 414 8.09 -9.55 11.40
N ASN A 415 9.14 -10.04 12.07
CA ASN A 415 9.41 -11.47 12.24
C ASN A 415 8.47 -12.10 13.26
N VAL A 416 7.24 -12.32 12.86
CA VAL A 416 6.29 -13.13 13.64
C VAL A 416 6.65 -14.59 13.41
N SER A 417 7.26 -15.21 14.42
CA SER A 417 7.53 -16.65 14.40
C SER A 417 6.24 -17.42 14.11
N ASN A 418 6.12 -17.95 12.91
CA ASN A 418 5.21 -19.02 12.46
C ASN A 418 3.69 -18.80 12.52
N THR A 419 3.15 -17.60 12.66
CA THR A 419 1.69 -17.41 12.75
C THR A 419 1.10 -16.45 11.73
N LEU A 420 1.89 -15.83 10.90
CA LEU A 420 1.38 -14.87 9.92
C LEU A 420 1.75 -15.25 8.51
N GLY A 421 0.82 -15.03 7.60
CA GLY A 421 1.03 -15.14 6.17
C GLY A 421 2.15 -14.26 5.57
N LEU A 422 2.90 -13.50 6.37
CA LEU A 422 4.11 -12.83 5.92
C LEU A 422 5.30 -13.80 5.72
N ASN A 423 5.30 -14.97 6.40
CA ASN A 423 6.21 -16.06 6.01
C ASN A 423 5.72 -16.81 4.75
N SER A 424 4.53 -16.51 4.25
CA SER A 424 4.03 -17.01 2.97
C SER A 424 4.36 -16.07 1.80
N LEU A 425 4.90 -14.88 2.05
CA LEU A 425 5.60 -14.07 1.04
C LEU A 425 6.97 -14.69 0.68
N ILE A 426 7.43 -15.66 1.48
CA ILE A 426 8.44 -16.59 1.05
C ILE A 426 7.67 -17.71 0.34
N PRO A 427 7.73 -17.87 -0.99
CA PRO A 427 7.08 -18.98 -1.67
C PRO A 427 7.32 -20.25 -0.91
N PHE A 428 6.27 -21.03 -0.61
CA PHE A 428 6.35 -22.30 0.11
C PHE A 428 7.53 -23.10 -0.44
N GLY A 429 8.60 -23.09 0.32
CA GLY A 429 9.88 -23.48 -0.16
C GLY A 429 9.94 -24.97 -0.30
N PHE A 430 10.32 -25.36 -1.38
CA PHE A 430 11.15 -26.50 -1.50
C PHE A 430 12.27 -26.44 -0.42
N GLN A 431 12.12 -27.18 0.65
CA GLN A 431 13.29 -27.76 1.33
C GLN A 431 13.87 -28.75 0.30
N ASP A 432 14.50 -28.19 -0.69
CA ASP A 432 15.21 -28.95 -1.68
C ASP A 432 16.67 -28.79 -1.31
N ASP A 433 17.32 -29.87 -0.94
CA ASP A 433 18.77 -29.88 -0.74
C ASP A 433 19.55 -29.59 -2.04
N LYS A 434 18.86 -29.19 -3.07
CA LYS A 434 19.39 -28.82 -4.37
C LYS A 434 20.16 -27.51 -4.33
N MET A 435 21.22 -27.47 -5.08
CA MET A 435 22.08 -26.32 -5.25
C MET A 435 21.83 -25.72 -6.63
N TYR A 436 21.82 -24.39 -6.73
CA TYR A 436 21.58 -23.68 -7.99
C TYR A 436 22.69 -22.66 -8.24
N ASP A 437 23.04 -22.46 -9.50
CA ASP A 437 23.91 -21.33 -9.86
C ASP A 437 23.14 -20.00 -9.80
N LEU A 438 23.85 -18.89 -10.01
CA LEU A 438 23.26 -17.55 -9.97
C LEU A 438 22.24 -17.28 -11.10
N LEU A 439 22.12 -18.19 -12.09
CA LEU A 439 21.15 -18.15 -13.18
C LEU A 439 19.96 -19.10 -12.93
N GLY A 440 19.89 -19.72 -11.72
CA GLY A 440 18.81 -20.63 -11.34
C GLY A 440 18.90 -22.03 -11.93
N ARG A 441 20.06 -22.45 -12.48
CA ARG A 441 20.26 -23.80 -13.01
C ARG A 441 20.71 -24.73 -11.88
N GLU A 442 20.08 -25.90 -11.77
CA GLU A 442 20.43 -26.91 -10.77
C GLU A 442 21.88 -27.42 -10.95
N LEU A 443 22.64 -27.42 -9.87
CA LEU A 443 24.01 -27.92 -9.82
C LEU A 443 24.02 -29.29 -9.14
N LYS A 444 24.63 -30.28 -9.76
CA LYS A 444 24.88 -31.61 -9.13
C LYS A 444 26.11 -31.61 -8.23
N ASP A 445 27.11 -30.80 -8.59
CA ASP A 445 28.33 -30.58 -7.84
C ASP A 445 28.71 -29.10 -7.96
N VAL A 446 29.34 -28.54 -6.90
CA VAL A 446 29.80 -27.15 -6.90
C VAL A 446 31.30 -27.12 -7.07
N PRO A 447 31.85 -26.60 -8.19
CA PRO A 447 33.27 -26.41 -8.35
C PRO A 447 33.84 -25.45 -7.29
N PHE A 448 35.08 -25.72 -6.85
CA PHE A 448 35.75 -24.87 -5.87
C PHE A 448 35.80 -23.40 -6.31
N GLY A 449 35.39 -22.51 -5.43
CA GLY A 449 35.34 -21.08 -5.68
C GLY A 449 34.11 -20.57 -6.46
N GLN A 450 33.16 -21.45 -6.82
CA GLN A 450 31.91 -21.02 -7.46
C GLN A 450 30.87 -20.63 -6.43
N ILE A 451 30.13 -19.54 -6.71
CA ILE A 451 29.00 -19.10 -5.89
C ILE A 451 27.76 -19.91 -6.28
N TYR A 452 27.06 -20.43 -5.28
CA TYR A 452 25.80 -21.14 -5.47
C TYR A 452 24.75 -20.76 -4.43
N ILE A 453 23.49 -21.08 -4.71
CA ILE A 453 22.35 -20.86 -3.83
C ILE A 453 21.81 -22.21 -3.39
N GLN A 454 21.72 -22.42 -2.09
CA GLN A 454 21.06 -23.58 -1.48
C GLN A 454 20.22 -23.10 -0.31
N ASN A 455 18.97 -23.56 -0.21
CA ASN A 455 18.04 -23.11 0.83
C ASN A 455 18.00 -21.57 0.94
N ARG A 456 18.03 -20.87 -0.22
CA ARG A 456 18.04 -19.41 -0.36
C ARG A 456 19.24 -18.69 0.26
N LYS A 457 20.24 -19.38 0.69
CA LYS A 457 21.50 -18.78 1.15
C LYS A 457 22.55 -18.90 0.06
N LYS A 458 23.36 -17.87 -0.06
CA LYS A 458 24.48 -17.82 -0.99
C LYS A 458 25.70 -18.44 -0.31
N PHE A 459 26.37 -19.35 -0.99
CA PHE A 459 27.57 -20.02 -0.52
C PHE A 459 28.69 -19.91 -1.57
N ILE A 460 29.92 -20.14 -1.15
CA ILE A 460 31.09 -20.28 -2.01
C ILE A 460 31.63 -21.72 -1.77
N GLY A 461 31.65 -22.50 -2.85
CA GLY A 461 32.14 -23.89 -2.82
C GLY A 461 33.64 -24.00 -2.75
#